data_9b8c0797a404fac287abc241230d3400
#
_entry.id   9b8c0797a404fac287abc241230d3400
#
_cell.length_a   1.000
_cell.length_b   1.000
_cell.length_c   1.000
_cell.angle_alpha   90.00
_cell.angle_beta   90.00
_cell.angle_gamma   90.00
#
_symmetry.space_group_name_H-M   'P 1'
#
loop_
_entity.id
_entity.type
_entity.pdbx_description
1 polymer ?
#
loop_
_entity_poly.entity_id
_entity_poly.type
_entity_poly.pdbx_seq_one_letter_code
_entity_poly.pdbx_strand_id
1 'polypeptide(L)'
;MKIGILGTGQVGNLIGSRLIENGHQVMMDGRESKNEKGLDFVKSNSPENASYGTFAEASGFGEIIFNATNGRFALDALKLANTDFAGKVIIDVADPLDFSTKPPTLIAEYANTNSLGEAIQNHFPKAKVVKTLNTMGMVLAVNPKQLNEGDHSLFVSGNDEDAKTKIKTLLTGFGWKSDNIIDLGDIAAARAMESYLILSVRLLMTLGVPVFNIKVIKPHS
;
A
#
# COMPACT_ATOMS: atom_id res chain seq x y z
N MET A 1 3.82 15.32 7.53
CA MET A 1 4.93 14.37 7.26
C MET A 1 5.31 14.47 5.80
N LYS A 2 6.55 14.11 5.47
CA LYS A 2 7.02 13.93 4.09
C LYS A 2 6.84 12.47 3.68
N ILE A 3 6.13 12.22 2.59
CA ILE A 3 5.78 10.88 2.13
C ILE A 3 6.15 10.72 0.66
N GLY A 4 6.92 9.69 0.36
CA GLY A 4 7.23 9.27 -1.02
C GLY A 4 6.24 8.22 -1.49
N ILE A 5 5.81 8.29 -2.76
CA ILE A 5 4.98 7.25 -3.37
C ILE A 5 5.69 6.71 -4.60
N LEU A 6 5.92 5.43 -4.63
CA LEU A 6 6.45 4.70 -5.78
C LEU A 6 5.31 4.05 -6.53
N GLY A 7 5.03 4.55 -7.73
CA GLY A 7 3.95 4.13 -8.62
C GLY A 7 2.96 5.23 -8.96
N THR A 8 2.98 5.69 -10.21
CA THR A 8 2.09 6.73 -10.77
C THR A 8 0.76 6.19 -11.30
N GLY A 9 0.40 4.97 -10.91
CA GLY A 9 -0.87 4.35 -11.26
C GLY A 9 -2.05 4.90 -10.45
N GLN A 10 -3.24 4.36 -10.70
CA GLN A 10 -4.46 4.72 -9.96
C GLN A 10 -4.29 4.57 -8.45
N VAL A 11 -3.63 3.50 -7.98
CA VAL A 11 -3.38 3.23 -6.56
C VAL A 11 -2.57 4.34 -5.92
N GLY A 12 -1.41 4.68 -6.52
CA GLY A 12 -0.55 5.76 -6.01
C GLY A 12 -1.24 7.12 -6.00
N ASN A 13 -2.01 7.43 -7.06
CA ASN A 13 -2.77 8.69 -7.14
C ASN A 13 -3.82 8.80 -6.03
N LEU A 14 -4.62 7.77 -5.78
CA LEU A 14 -5.64 7.76 -4.73
C LEU A 14 -5.02 7.93 -3.33
N ILE A 15 -3.94 7.19 -3.05
CA ILE A 15 -3.21 7.32 -1.78
C ILE A 15 -2.63 8.73 -1.64
N GLY A 16 -1.95 9.23 -2.68
CA GLY A 16 -1.30 10.53 -2.65
C GLY A 16 -2.29 11.68 -2.43
N SER A 17 -3.39 11.69 -3.16
CA SER A 17 -4.45 12.69 -2.99
C SER A 17 -5.02 12.66 -1.58
N ARG A 18 -5.31 11.46 -1.04
CA ARG A 18 -5.82 11.33 0.33
C ARG A 18 -4.83 11.81 1.39
N LEU A 19 -3.54 11.55 1.19
CA LEU A 19 -2.49 12.04 2.08
C LEU A 19 -2.39 13.57 2.06
N ILE A 20 -2.51 14.19 0.89
CA ILE A 20 -2.48 15.65 0.73
C ILE A 20 -3.71 16.28 1.40
N GLU A 21 -4.91 15.72 1.22
CA GLU A 21 -6.12 16.13 1.92
C GLU A 21 -5.95 16.11 3.45
N ASN A 22 -5.15 15.17 3.96
CA ASN A 22 -4.83 15.05 5.38
C ASN A 22 -3.63 15.93 5.81
N GLY A 23 -3.17 16.85 4.95
CA GLY A 23 -2.12 17.83 5.27
C GLY A 23 -0.69 17.29 5.22
N HIS A 24 -0.45 16.19 4.50
CA HIS A 24 0.90 15.68 4.29
C HIS A 24 1.52 16.22 3.00
N GLN A 25 2.85 16.32 2.98
CA GLN A 25 3.61 16.62 1.77
C GLN A 25 3.93 15.32 1.05
N VAL A 26 3.58 15.24 -0.23
CA VAL A 26 3.71 14.01 -1.03
C VAL A 26 4.59 14.27 -2.25
N MET A 27 5.57 13.40 -2.45
CA MET A 27 6.31 13.32 -3.71
C MET A 27 6.01 11.98 -4.38
N MET A 28 5.39 12.06 -5.56
CA MET A 28 5.13 10.88 -6.39
C MET A 28 6.31 10.62 -7.32
N ASP A 29 6.64 9.36 -7.52
CA ASP A 29 7.69 9.00 -8.47
C ASP A 29 7.20 9.07 -9.92
N GLY A 30 8.18 9.17 -10.83
CA GLY A 30 8.01 8.88 -12.23
C GLY A 30 9.27 8.19 -12.75
N ARG A 31 9.12 7.22 -13.64
CA ARG A 31 10.28 6.54 -14.27
C ARG A 31 11.20 7.52 -14.98
N GLU A 32 10.66 8.66 -15.40
CA GLU A 32 11.38 9.73 -16.09
C GLU A 32 11.02 11.08 -15.44
N SER A 33 11.97 12.00 -15.44
CA SER A 33 11.80 13.37 -14.91
C SER A 33 10.71 14.19 -15.63
N LYS A 34 10.16 13.71 -16.74
CA LYS A 34 9.05 14.31 -17.51
C LYS A 34 7.86 13.36 -17.61
N ASN A 35 7.41 12.80 -16.52
CA ASN A 35 6.25 11.92 -16.51
C ASN A 35 4.96 12.72 -16.48
N GLU A 36 4.15 12.62 -17.55
CA GLU A 36 2.82 13.28 -17.64
C GLU A 36 1.93 12.93 -16.44
N LYS A 37 1.94 11.68 -15.97
CA LYS A 37 1.15 11.25 -14.81
C LYS A 37 1.57 11.94 -13.51
N GLY A 38 2.87 12.18 -13.32
CA GLY A 38 3.37 12.95 -12.18
C GLY A 38 2.94 14.42 -12.26
N LEU A 39 2.99 15.01 -13.45
CA LEU A 39 2.48 16.37 -13.69
C LEU A 39 0.97 16.45 -13.42
N ASP A 40 0.20 15.48 -13.88
CA ASP A 40 -1.25 15.43 -13.67
C ASP A 40 -1.58 15.27 -12.18
N PHE A 41 -0.80 14.48 -11.44
CA PHE A 41 -0.94 14.38 -9.99
C PHE A 41 -0.75 15.74 -9.30
N VAL A 42 0.29 16.48 -9.66
CA VAL A 42 0.54 17.82 -9.08
C VAL A 42 -0.56 18.81 -9.45
N LYS A 43 -1.02 18.79 -10.71
CA LYS A 43 -2.13 19.67 -11.17
C LYS A 43 -3.45 19.37 -10.46
N SER A 44 -3.71 18.12 -10.14
CA SER A 44 -4.97 17.67 -9.53
C SER A 44 -4.99 17.82 -8.00
N ASN A 45 -3.86 18.20 -7.39
CA ASN A 45 -3.72 18.36 -5.96
C ASN A 45 -3.17 19.75 -5.59
N SER A 46 -3.08 20.05 -4.28
CA SER A 46 -2.48 21.31 -3.83
C SER A 46 -0.99 21.37 -4.21
N PRO A 47 -0.55 22.35 -5.01
CA PRO A 47 0.83 22.44 -5.49
C PRO A 47 1.84 22.70 -4.35
N GLU A 48 1.38 23.13 -3.19
CA GLU A 48 2.23 23.33 -2.01
C GLU A 48 2.60 22.01 -1.35
N ASN A 49 1.74 20.99 -1.51
CA ASN A 49 1.87 19.69 -0.86
C ASN A 49 2.13 18.54 -1.84
N ALA A 50 1.96 18.77 -3.14
CA ALA A 50 2.16 17.79 -4.21
C ALA A 50 3.42 18.10 -5.00
N SER A 51 4.26 17.11 -5.19
CA SER A 51 5.43 17.17 -6.06
C SER A 51 5.64 15.85 -6.77
N TYR A 52 6.46 15.82 -7.80
CA TYR A 52 6.88 14.59 -8.44
C TYR A 52 8.37 14.62 -8.75
N GLY A 53 8.97 13.44 -8.86
CA GLY A 53 10.40 13.28 -9.14
C GLY A 53 10.72 11.88 -9.61
N THR A 54 11.98 11.51 -9.64
CA THR A 54 12.46 10.15 -9.90
C THR A 54 12.19 9.22 -8.70
N PHE A 55 12.36 7.91 -8.91
CA PHE A 55 12.30 6.92 -7.80
C PHE A 55 13.23 7.30 -6.64
N ALA A 56 14.46 7.71 -6.95
CA ALA A 56 15.45 8.13 -5.97
C ALA A 56 15.01 9.38 -5.19
N GLU A 57 14.48 10.39 -5.90
CA GLU A 57 14.03 11.64 -5.29
C GLU A 57 12.82 11.40 -4.38
N ALA A 58 11.80 10.65 -4.83
CA ALA A 58 10.64 10.32 -4.02
C ALA A 58 11.02 9.48 -2.79
N SER A 59 11.91 8.50 -2.96
CA SER A 59 12.41 7.67 -1.86
C SER A 59 13.28 8.46 -0.88
N GLY A 60 14.09 9.41 -1.37
CA GLY A 60 14.90 10.30 -0.54
C GLY A 60 14.05 11.30 0.24
N PHE A 61 12.99 11.84 -0.37
CA PHE A 61 12.09 12.82 0.19
C PHE A 61 11.29 12.30 1.41
N GLY A 62 10.75 11.07 1.28
CA GLY A 62 9.83 10.53 2.27
C GLY A 62 10.52 9.96 3.53
N GLU A 63 9.94 10.20 4.69
CA GLU A 63 10.16 9.42 5.92
C GLU A 63 9.41 8.08 5.84
N ILE A 64 8.28 8.11 5.13
CA ILE A 64 7.42 6.97 4.81
C ILE A 64 7.37 6.85 3.29
N ILE A 65 7.52 5.64 2.81
CA ILE A 65 7.47 5.32 1.37
C ILE A 65 6.33 4.35 1.12
N PHE A 66 5.37 4.75 0.29
CA PHE A 66 4.36 3.82 -0.23
C PHE A 66 4.90 3.12 -1.47
N ASN A 67 4.96 1.80 -1.42
CA ASN A 67 5.17 0.97 -2.59
C ASN A 67 3.82 0.63 -3.23
N ALA A 68 3.41 1.45 -4.21
CA ALA A 68 2.19 1.31 -4.99
C ALA A 68 2.48 0.88 -6.44
N THR A 69 3.61 0.21 -6.66
CA THR A 69 4.03 -0.33 -7.96
C THR A 69 3.30 -1.65 -8.26
N ASN A 70 3.39 -2.12 -9.50
CA ASN A 70 2.91 -3.46 -9.82
C ASN A 70 3.72 -4.52 -9.05
N GLY A 71 3.04 -5.44 -8.35
CA GLY A 71 3.69 -6.40 -7.45
C GLY A 71 4.77 -7.27 -8.11
N ARG A 72 4.64 -7.57 -9.41
CA ARG A 72 5.68 -8.27 -10.17
C ARG A 72 7.02 -7.52 -10.20
N PHE A 73 6.99 -6.18 -10.17
CA PHE A 73 8.15 -5.31 -10.30
C PHE A 73 8.44 -4.51 -9.03
N ALA A 74 7.70 -4.76 -7.95
CA ALA A 74 7.75 -3.96 -6.73
C ALA A 74 9.14 -3.95 -6.08
N LEU A 75 9.76 -5.12 -5.94
CA LEU A 75 11.10 -5.23 -5.38
C LEU A 75 12.15 -4.55 -6.28
N ASP A 76 12.03 -4.71 -7.60
CA ASP A 76 12.96 -4.08 -8.55
C ASP A 76 12.80 -2.56 -8.59
N ALA A 77 11.60 -2.05 -8.46
CA ALA A 77 11.34 -0.62 -8.33
C ALA A 77 12.02 -0.01 -7.08
N LEU A 78 11.93 -0.70 -5.94
CA LEU A 78 12.63 -0.30 -4.72
C LEU A 78 14.16 -0.34 -4.87
N LYS A 79 14.70 -1.35 -5.56
CA LYS A 79 16.14 -1.43 -5.86
C LYS A 79 16.59 -0.27 -6.76
N LEU A 80 15.79 0.04 -7.80
CA LEU A 80 16.09 1.15 -8.73
C LEU A 80 16.06 2.52 -8.05
N ALA A 81 15.36 2.67 -6.92
CA ALA A 81 15.41 3.90 -6.14
C ALA A 81 16.83 4.25 -5.67
N ASN A 82 17.72 3.27 -5.56
CA ASN A 82 19.12 3.41 -5.13
C ASN A 82 19.24 4.31 -3.88
N THR A 83 18.32 4.15 -2.93
CA THR A 83 18.19 4.96 -1.73
C THR A 83 18.49 4.08 -0.52
N ASP A 84 19.16 4.62 0.49
CA ASP A 84 19.27 3.96 1.79
C ASP A 84 17.89 4.06 2.50
N PHE A 85 17.23 2.91 2.64
CA PHE A 85 15.97 2.80 3.36
C PHE A 85 16.16 2.54 4.87
N ALA A 86 17.39 2.60 5.39
CA ALA A 86 17.64 2.37 6.82
C ALA A 86 16.82 3.33 7.69
N GLY A 87 16.03 2.75 8.59
CA GLY A 87 15.12 3.48 9.49
C GLY A 87 13.86 4.05 8.85
N LYS A 88 13.73 4.05 7.52
CA LYS A 88 12.49 4.48 6.84
C LYS A 88 11.42 3.41 6.94
N VAL A 89 10.15 3.84 6.95
CA VAL A 89 9.01 2.94 6.85
C VAL A 89 8.65 2.74 5.39
N ILE A 90 8.57 1.49 4.94
CA ILE A 90 8.06 1.12 3.63
C ILE A 90 6.67 0.51 3.83
N ILE A 91 5.63 1.18 3.35
CA ILE A 91 4.27 0.65 3.31
C ILE A 91 4.10 -0.08 1.99
N ASP A 92 4.01 -1.40 2.04
CA ASP A 92 3.78 -2.21 0.86
C ASP A 92 2.29 -2.48 0.65
N VAL A 93 1.73 -1.87 -0.40
CA VAL A 93 0.35 -2.07 -0.84
C VAL A 93 0.26 -2.88 -2.12
N ALA A 94 1.41 -3.32 -2.64
CA ALA A 94 1.49 -4.05 -3.90
C ALA A 94 1.06 -5.51 -3.73
N ASP A 95 0.52 -6.08 -4.81
CA ASP A 95 0.06 -7.46 -4.85
C ASP A 95 0.80 -8.26 -5.93
N PRO A 96 1.41 -9.40 -5.57
CA PRO A 96 2.18 -10.21 -6.49
C PRO A 96 1.29 -11.08 -7.39
N LEU A 97 0.41 -10.45 -8.19
CA LEU A 97 -0.50 -11.15 -9.09
C LEU A 97 0.14 -11.44 -10.45
N ASP A 98 -0.07 -12.66 -10.92
CA ASP A 98 0.21 -13.08 -12.30
C ASP A 98 -1.06 -12.96 -13.14
N PHE A 99 -1.06 -11.99 -14.06
CA PHE A 99 -2.14 -11.74 -15.00
C PHE A 99 -2.05 -12.54 -16.28
N SER A 100 -1.06 -13.44 -16.42
CA SER A 100 -0.97 -14.36 -17.55
C SER A 100 -2.07 -15.43 -17.53
N THR A 101 -2.65 -15.68 -16.36
CA THR A 101 -3.78 -16.58 -16.14
C THR A 101 -5.09 -15.82 -16.01
N LYS A 102 -6.22 -16.48 -16.31
CA LYS A 102 -7.58 -15.94 -16.12
C LYS A 102 -8.43 -16.93 -15.34
N PRO A 103 -8.82 -16.63 -14.10
CA PRO A 103 -8.49 -15.43 -13.31
C PRO A 103 -7.01 -15.36 -12.93
N PRO A 104 -6.51 -14.17 -12.53
CA PRO A 104 -5.16 -14.00 -12.02
C PRO A 104 -4.86 -14.92 -10.84
N THR A 105 -3.60 -15.35 -10.73
CA THR A 105 -3.08 -16.14 -9.61
C THR A 105 -1.93 -15.42 -8.93
N LEU A 106 -1.47 -15.90 -7.78
CA LEU A 106 -0.23 -15.40 -7.19
C LEU A 106 0.97 -15.84 -8.02
N ILE A 107 1.97 -14.97 -8.11
CA ILE A 107 3.31 -15.33 -8.61
C ILE A 107 3.86 -16.40 -7.67
N ALA A 108 4.29 -17.54 -8.23
CA ALA A 108 4.67 -18.73 -7.46
C ALA A 108 5.77 -18.46 -6.41
N GLU A 109 6.70 -17.56 -6.71
CA GLU A 109 7.77 -17.13 -5.78
C GLU A 109 7.23 -16.51 -4.48
N TYR A 110 6.06 -15.85 -4.54
CA TYR A 110 5.40 -15.17 -3.42
C TYR A 110 4.17 -15.90 -2.92
N ALA A 111 4.12 -17.22 -3.10
CA ALA A 111 2.99 -18.04 -2.66
C ALA A 111 3.39 -18.98 -1.52
N ASN A 112 2.41 -19.37 -0.68
CA ASN A 112 2.52 -20.32 0.43
C ASN A 112 3.54 -19.95 1.52
N THR A 113 4.82 -20.26 1.29
CA THR A 113 5.89 -20.15 2.29
C THR A 113 6.67 -18.84 2.21
N ASN A 114 6.28 -17.94 1.31
CA ASN A 114 6.89 -16.64 1.08
C ASN A 114 5.82 -15.59 0.74
N SER A 115 6.20 -14.33 0.74
CA SER A 115 5.38 -13.19 0.33
C SER A 115 6.25 -12.08 -0.28
N LEU A 116 5.64 -11.20 -1.04
CA LEU A 116 6.33 -9.99 -1.52
C LEU A 116 6.78 -9.11 -0.35
N GLY A 117 5.94 -8.97 0.69
CA GLY A 117 6.29 -8.24 1.91
C GLY A 117 7.56 -8.77 2.58
N GLU A 118 7.69 -10.10 2.71
CA GLU A 118 8.92 -10.72 3.25
C GLU A 118 10.11 -10.52 2.33
N ALA A 119 9.94 -10.66 1.01
CA ALA A 119 11.02 -10.46 0.05
C ALA A 119 11.57 -9.02 0.13
N ILE A 120 10.70 -8.01 0.28
CA ILE A 120 11.10 -6.61 0.47
C ILE A 120 11.83 -6.46 1.80
N GLN A 121 11.30 -6.99 2.92
CA GLN A 121 11.94 -6.89 4.22
C GLN A 121 13.31 -7.57 4.26
N ASN A 122 13.44 -8.73 3.64
CA ASN A 122 14.69 -9.48 3.57
C ASN A 122 15.75 -8.74 2.73
N HIS A 123 15.32 -8.07 1.66
CA HIS A 123 16.23 -7.29 0.81
C HIS A 123 16.68 -5.99 1.47
N PHE A 124 15.79 -5.34 2.22
CA PHE A 124 16.05 -4.11 2.97
C PHE A 124 15.94 -4.34 4.48
N PRO A 125 16.87 -5.08 5.10
CA PRO A 125 16.73 -5.53 6.51
C PRO A 125 16.73 -4.40 7.53
N LYS A 126 17.21 -3.22 7.17
CA LYS A 126 17.21 -2.01 8.02
C LYS A 126 15.98 -1.13 7.78
N ALA A 127 15.18 -1.40 6.77
CA ALA A 127 13.88 -0.74 6.57
C ALA A 127 12.83 -1.35 7.49
N LYS A 128 11.79 -0.60 7.78
CA LYS A 128 10.63 -1.03 8.57
C LYS A 128 9.47 -1.30 7.63
N VAL A 129 9.35 -2.54 7.12
CA VAL A 129 8.30 -2.88 6.15
C VAL A 129 6.98 -3.13 6.87
N VAL A 130 5.92 -2.49 6.39
CA VAL A 130 4.53 -2.70 6.85
C VAL A 130 3.66 -3.04 5.65
N LYS A 131 3.09 -4.24 5.64
CA LYS A 131 2.09 -4.68 4.66
C LYS A 131 0.71 -4.23 5.10
N THR A 132 -0.04 -3.55 4.22
CA THR A 132 -1.42 -3.12 4.50
C THR A 132 -2.12 -2.64 3.23
N LEU A 133 -3.43 -2.36 3.29
CA LEU A 133 -4.29 -1.80 2.22
C LEU A 133 -4.43 -2.66 0.97
N ASN A 134 -3.79 -3.81 0.89
CA ASN A 134 -3.76 -4.67 -0.29
C ASN A 134 -5.00 -5.59 -0.42
N THR A 135 -5.81 -5.75 0.63
CA THR A 135 -6.89 -6.74 0.67
C THR A 135 -8.23 -6.24 0.11
N MET A 136 -8.27 -5.03 -0.45
CA MET A 136 -9.50 -4.41 -0.99
C MET A 136 -9.22 -3.43 -2.11
N GLY A 137 -10.26 -2.99 -2.80
CA GLY A 137 -10.13 -1.93 -3.81
C GLY A 137 -9.63 -0.62 -3.19
N MET A 138 -8.67 0.05 -3.84
CA MET A 138 -8.00 1.23 -3.29
C MET A 138 -8.94 2.40 -3.03
N VAL A 139 -9.99 2.58 -3.80
CA VAL A 139 -11.03 3.60 -3.56
C VAL A 139 -11.61 3.45 -2.15
N LEU A 140 -11.90 2.21 -1.75
CA LEU A 140 -12.40 1.90 -0.41
C LEU A 140 -11.29 2.02 0.65
N ALA A 141 -10.08 1.60 0.33
CA ALA A 141 -8.94 1.61 1.24
C ALA A 141 -8.61 3.05 1.73
N VAL A 142 -8.72 4.05 0.85
CA VAL A 142 -8.48 5.47 1.20
C VAL A 142 -9.73 6.20 1.71
N ASN A 143 -10.92 5.62 1.55
CA ASN A 143 -12.17 6.17 2.05
C ASN A 143 -13.11 5.06 2.55
N PRO A 144 -12.83 4.45 3.71
CA PRO A 144 -13.57 3.29 4.23
C PRO A 144 -15.04 3.58 4.52
N LYS A 145 -15.41 4.84 4.77
CA LYS A 145 -16.80 5.21 5.08
C LYS A 145 -17.77 5.00 3.93
N GLN A 146 -17.28 4.81 2.70
CA GLN A 146 -18.14 4.50 1.54
C GLN A 146 -18.86 3.15 1.66
N LEU A 147 -18.39 2.25 2.50
CA LEU A 147 -19.00 0.95 2.72
C LEU A 147 -19.34 0.77 4.20
N ASN A 148 -20.61 0.50 4.51
CA ASN A 148 -21.09 0.19 5.86
C ASN A 148 -20.54 1.15 6.94
N GLU A 149 -20.51 2.45 6.64
CA GLU A 149 -20.00 3.51 7.54
C GLU A 149 -18.59 3.25 8.10
N GLY A 150 -17.76 2.53 7.34
CA GLY A 150 -16.40 2.15 7.74
C GLY A 150 -16.37 0.96 8.71
N ASP A 151 -17.46 0.23 8.88
CA ASP A 151 -17.52 -0.94 9.77
C ASP A 151 -17.15 -2.23 9.03
N HIS A 152 -15.89 -2.32 8.62
CA HIS A 152 -15.26 -3.49 7.99
C HIS A 152 -13.76 -3.53 8.32
N SER A 153 -13.10 -4.66 8.07
CA SER A 153 -11.75 -4.90 8.58
C SER A 153 -10.65 -4.48 7.62
N LEU A 154 -9.57 -3.98 8.20
CA LEU A 154 -8.28 -3.73 7.56
C LEU A 154 -7.19 -4.50 8.32
N PHE A 155 -6.22 -5.03 7.60
CA PHE A 155 -5.12 -5.78 8.18
C PHE A 155 -3.81 -5.02 8.05
N VAL A 156 -2.95 -5.16 9.06
CA VAL A 156 -1.56 -4.68 9.05
C VAL A 156 -0.64 -5.79 9.53
N SER A 157 0.56 -5.88 8.98
CA SER A 157 1.63 -6.75 9.46
C SER A 157 2.99 -6.10 9.23
N GLY A 158 3.96 -6.42 10.09
CA GLY A 158 5.31 -5.86 10.02
C GLY A 158 6.11 -6.15 11.29
N ASN A 159 7.43 -6.15 11.20
CA ASN A 159 8.31 -6.52 12.30
C ASN A 159 8.52 -5.43 13.36
N ASP A 160 8.25 -4.17 13.02
CA ASP A 160 8.51 -3.00 13.88
C ASP A 160 7.19 -2.44 14.42
N GLU A 161 7.00 -2.52 15.73
CA GLU A 161 5.77 -2.09 16.41
C GLU A 161 5.53 -0.58 16.31
N ASP A 162 6.61 0.23 16.39
CA ASP A 162 6.49 1.69 16.27
C ASP A 162 6.07 2.09 14.85
N ALA A 163 6.62 1.41 13.83
CA ALA A 163 6.19 1.61 12.45
C ALA A 163 4.71 1.24 12.27
N LYS A 164 4.26 0.08 12.76
CA LYS A 164 2.85 -0.30 12.70
C LYS A 164 1.95 0.70 13.41
N THR A 165 2.34 1.19 14.57
CA THR A 165 1.59 2.21 15.33
C THR A 165 1.50 3.53 14.55
N LYS A 166 2.63 3.98 13.96
CA LYS A 166 2.65 5.18 13.10
C LYS A 166 1.71 5.02 11.90
N ILE A 167 1.69 3.84 11.28
CA ILE A 167 0.82 3.57 10.14
C ILE A 167 -0.65 3.46 10.55
N LYS A 168 -0.98 2.83 11.67
CA LYS A 168 -2.36 2.82 12.20
C LYS A 168 -2.89 4.24 12.41
N THR A 169 -2.07 5.16 12.91
CA THR A 169 -2.43 6.58 13.05
C THR A 169 -2.71 7.23 11.69
N LEU A 170 -1.89 6.96 10.67
CA LEU A 170 -2.10 7.46 9.32
C LEU A 170 -3.40 6.90 8.70
N LEU A 171 -3.69 5.62 8.92
CA LEU A 171 -4.90 4.95 8.45
C LEU A 171 -6.17 5.50 9.12
N THR A 172 -6.11 5.87 10.41
CA THR A 172 -7.23 6.57 11.07
C THR A 172 -7.50 7.94 10.44
N GLY A 173 -6.47 8.61 9.94
CA GLY A 173 -6.61 9.81 9.11
C GLY A 173 -7.36 9.57 7.79
N PHE A 174 -7.29 8.38 7.21
CA PHE A 174 -8.12 8.00 6.06
C PHE A 174 -9.58 7.74 6.43
N GLY A 175 -9.88 7.62 7.72
CA GLY A 175 -11.22 7.37 8.25
C GLY A 175 -11.46 5.94 8.76
N TRP A 176 -10.41 5.12 8.83
CA TRP A 176 -10.51 3.80 9.44
C TRP A 176 -10.77 3.90 10.95
N LYS A 177 -11.70 3.10 11.46
CA LYS A 177 -11.91 2.95 12.91
C LYS A 177 -10.77 2.10 13.48
N SER A 178 -10.15 2.54 14.57
CA SER A 178 -9.03 1.84 15.19
C SER A 178 -9.32 0.36 15.48
N ASP A 179 -10.53 0.05 15.94
CA ASP A 179 -10.96 -1.31 16.28
C ASP A 179 -11.10 -2.23 15.06
N ASN A 180 -11.19 -1.65 13.87
CA ASN A 180 -11.27 -2.38 12.61
C ASN A 180 -9.89 -2.60 11.97
N ILE A 181 -8.83 -2.00 12.51
CA ILE A 181 -7.45 -2.21 12.06
C ILE A 181 -6.86 -3.36 12.88
N ILE A 182 -6.78 -4.53 12.28
CA ILE A 182 -6.33 -5.76 12.92
C ILE A 182 -4.85 -5.97 12.62
N ASP A 183 -4.05 -6.02 13.68
CA ASP A 183 -2.63 -6.35 13.60
C ASP A 183 -2.46 -7.87 13.55
N LEU A 184 -1.83 -8.36 12.49
CA LEU A 184 -1.58 -9.79 12.29
C LEU A 184 -0.19 -10.22 12.75
N GLY A 185 0.58 -9.32 13.39
CA GLY A 185 1.91 -9.60 13.89
C GLY A 185 3.03 -9.23 12.91
N ASP A 186 3.99 -10.13 12.75
CA ASP A 186 5.20 -9.91 11.96
C ASP A 186 4.94 -9.88 10.43
N ILE A 187 5.99 -9.61 9.66
CA ILE A 187 5.87 -9.49 8.19
C ILE A 187 5.51 -10.82 7.52
N ALA A 188 5.72 -11.97 8.16
CA ALA A 188 5.33 -13.27 7.60
C ALA A 188 3.81 -13.39 7.44
N ALA A 189 3.01 -12.62 8.20
CA ALA A 189 1.57 -12.55 8.03
C ALA A 189 1.15 -11.93 6.68
N ALA A 190 2.06 -11.25 5.96
CA ALA A 190 1.83 -10.80 4.58
C ALA A 190 1.45 -11.96 3.65
N ARG A 191 1.90 -13.20 3.92
CA ARG A 191 1.49 -14.40 3.18
C ARG A 191 -0.02 -14.58 3.15
N ALA A 192 -0.66 -14.42 4.31
CA ALA A 192 -2.12 -14.54 4.42
C ALA A 192 -2.84 -13.39 3.72
N MET A 193 -2.31 -12.16 3.86
CA MET A 193 -2.88 -10.96 3.25
C MET A 193 -2.80 -11.02 1.72
N GLU A 194 -1.68 -11.48 1.15
CA GLU A 194 -1.50 -11.63 -0.28
C GLU A 194 -2.32 -12.82 -0.84
N SER A 195 -2.39 -13.94 -0.10
CA SER A 195 -3.19 -15.09 -0.48
C SER A 195 -4.70 -14.79 -0.52
N TYR A 196 -5.17 -13.88 0.33
CA TYR A 196 -6.57 -13.43 0.33
C TYR A 196 -7.01 -12.85 -1.03
N LEU A 197 -6.09 -12.28 -1.81
CA LEU A 197 -6.41 -11.73 -3.12
C LEU A 197 -7.04 -12.72 -4.08
N ILE A 198 -6.71 -13.98 -3.99
CA ILE A 198 -7.32 -15.02 -4.82
C ILE A 198 -8.83 -15.12 -4.54
N LEU A 199 -9.23 -15.03 -3.26
CA LEU A 199 -10.63 -14.95 -2.89
C LEU A 199 -11.24 -13.59 -3.32
N SER A 200 -10.54 -12.49 -3.12
CA SER A 200 -11.00 -11.14 -3.50
C SER A 200 -11.28 -11.03 -5.00
N VAL A 201 -10.41 -11.57 -5.85
CA VAL A 201 -10.63 -11.62 -7.31
C VAL A 201 -11.88 -12.43 -7.65
N ARG A 202 -12.10 -13.57 -6.98
CA ARG A 202 -13.30 -14.38 -7.19
C ARG A 202 -14.56 -13.64 -6.75
N LEU A 203 -14.52 -12.97 -5.61
CA LEU A 203 -15.65 -12.15 -5.14
C LEU A 203 -15.95 -11.01 -6.11
N LEU A 204 -14.94 -10.31 -6.62
CA LEU A 204 -15.11 -9.28 -7.65
C LEU A 204 -15.84 -9.81 -8.89
N MET A 205 -15.42 -10.96 -9.38
CA MET A 205 -16.03 -11.60 -10.57
C MET A 205 -17.47 -12.06 -10.30
N THR A 206 -17.76 -12.53 -9.10
CA THR A 206 -19.08 -13.05 -8.73
C THR A 206 -20.07 -11.95 -8.42
N LEU A 207 -19.64 -10.92 -7.69
CA LEU A 207 -20.50 -9.81 -7.27
C LEU A 207 -20.70 -8.76 -8.36
N GLY A 208 -19.74 -8.64 -9.31
CA GLY A 208 -19.76 -7.65 -10.37
C GLY A 208 -19.62 -6.20 -9.90
N VAL A 209 -19.25 -5.98 -8.64
CA VAL A 209 -19.05 -4.65 -8.04
C VAL A 209 -17.66 -4.56 -7.41
N PRO A 210 -16.92 -3.46 -7.64
CA PRO A 210 -15.55 -3.32 -7.13
C PRO A 210 -15.47 -2.85 -5.68
N VAL A 211 -16.58 -2.41 -5.10
CA VAL A 211 -16.64 -1.88 -3.74
C VAL A 211 -17.24 -2.94 -2.82
N PHE A 212 -16.37 -3.71 -2.21
CA PHE A 212 -16.70 -4.70 -1.17
C PHE A 212 -15.49 -4.88 -0.24
N ASN A 213 -15.74 -5.41 0.94
CA ASN A 213 -14.71 -5.83 1.88
C ASN A 213 -15.27 -6.89 2.83
N ILE A 214 -14.40 -7.49 3.63
CA ILE A 214 -14.76 -8.43 4.69
C ILE A 214 -14.76 -7.76 6.05
N LYS A 215 -15.50 -8.33 6.99
CA LYS A 215 -15.46 -7.97 8.41
C LYS A 215 -15.14 -9.20 9.24
N VAL A 216 -14.16 -9.09 10.13
CA VAL A 216 -13.91 -10.08 11.16
C VAL A 216 -14.86 -9.81 12.33
N ILE A 217 -15.71 -10.77 12.62
CA ILE A 217 -16.65 -10.72 13.75
C ILE A 217 -16.07 -11.59 14.87
N LYS A 218 -15.93 -11.00 16.05
CA LYS A 218 -15.47 -11.68 17.26
C LYS A 218 -16.48 -11.46 18.41
N PRO A 219 -16.52 -12.35 19.41
CA PRO A 219 -17.32 -12.12 20.60
C PRO A 219 -16.99 -10.77 21.24
N HIS A 220 -17.99 -10.12 21.80
CA HIS A 220 -17.76 -8.94 22.63
C HIS A 220 -16.99 -9.40 23.87
N SER A 221 -15.86 -8.77 24.13
CA SER A 221 -15.04 -8.96 25.35
C SER A 221 -15.69 -8.24 26.51
#